data_208f26d8489d262c110ce8dfc54abb21
#
_entry.id   208f26d8489d262c110ce8dfc54abb21
#
_cell.length_a   1.000
_cell.length_b   1.000
_cell.length_c   1.000
_cell.angle_alpha   90.00
_cell.angle_beta   90.00
_cell.angle_gamma   90.00
#
_symmetry.space_group_name_H-M   'P 1'
#
loop_
_entity.id
_entity.type
_entity.pdbx_description
1 polymer ?
#
loop_
_entity_poly.entity_id
_entity_poly.type
_entity_poly.pdbx_seq_one_letter_code
_entity_poly.pdbx_strand_id
1 'polypeptide(L)'
;MSRWWIRADVFSRALAAYHGLPFVRLADGEPDADLLNAADVDVYLQNLVIPWRRRDGVLQLATCEPGPKMLLFARARWGAAIEFVVASKFDIIEAVQRRFSADLSHGAVHELEETDPEMSARRVISRGQAIAMYLMVTALAAGLAFEPLATIITLNALLTLFYFGSFVFKGVLVWAGGIGQLASARAIDAEVRLLRDEDLPTFSILVPMFREPDVLPILVRALRNLNYPLAKLDVKIVLEESDHETIEAARALHLEPIFEIIIVPPSQPQTKPKACNYALRFARGEFLVIYDAEDKPEPDQLRKVVAAFRRAPASTACIQCRLNYFNSRENWLTRIFTLDYSLWFDLMLPGLQKLGAPIPLGGTSNHFRIAVLRELHAWDPFNVTEDADLGVRLAQRGYSVGVIDSTTFEEANCSIANWIRQRSRWIKGYMQTMLVHSRRPVKLARAIGPLGVTSFVFFIGGTALSGLLNPLCWGIFLLWFATSTTSLSPLFPPVLLYFSLVNLIAGNGLFIYLMMIAPFRRRWTGLTPWALTVFGYWVLLSIAAYKALGQLIFKPFYWEKTDHGLSTHTKREAALAVASDARTRSQGAVAPASP
;
A
#
# COMPACT_ATOMS: atom_id res chain seq x y z
N MET A 1 -27.60 -14.15 -16.88
CA MET A 1 -28.70 -13.86 -15.93
C MET A 1 -28.61 -12.40 -15.54
N SER A 2 -29.60 -11.59 -15.94
CA SER A 2 -29.72 -10.19 -15.52
C SER A 2 -30.01 -10.18 -14.03
N ARG A 3 -29.04 -9.69 -13.21
CA ARG A 3 -29.23 -9.52 -11.78
C ARG A 3 -30.04 -8.25 -11.56
N TRP A 4 -31.26 -8.36 -11.10
CA TRP A 4 -32.11 -7.25 -10.71
C TRP A 4 -31.59 -6.68 -9.39
N TRP A 5 -30.99 -5.51 -9.43
CA TRP A 5 -30.60 -4.79 -8.21
C TRP A 5 -31.77 -3.95 -7.76
N ILE A 6 -32.18 -4.14 -6.51
CA ILE A 6 -33.19 -3.28 -5.88
C ILE A 6 -32.48 -2.00 -5.42
N ARG A 7 -33.06 -0.85 -5.71
CA ARG A 7 -32.55 0.44 -5.20
C ARG A 7 -32.59 0.43 -3.67
N ALA A 8 -31.60 1.05 -3.02
CA ALA A 8 -31.45 1.05 -1.57
C ALA A 8 -32.68 1.63 -0.84
N ASP A 9 -33.27 2.69 -1.38
CA ASP A 9 -34.49 3.30 -0.84
C ASP A 9 -35.71 2.37 -0.92
N VAL A 10 -35.86 1.64 -2.02
CA VAL A 10 -36.95 0.64 -2.20
C VAL A 10 -36.78 -0.51 -1.24
N PHE A 11 -35.55 -1.03 -1.10
CA PHE A 11 -35.23 -2.08 -0.14
C PHE A 11 -35.54 -1.64 1.30
N SER A 12 -35.07 -0.46 1.69
CA SER A 12 -35.26 0.07 3.06
C SER A 12 -36.74 0.33 3.38
N ARG A 13 -37.54 0.79 2.41
CA ARG A 13 -39.00 0.90 2.57
C ARG A 13 -39.68 -0.46 2.76
N ALA A 14 -39.29 -1.46 1.97
CA ALA A 14 -39.82 -2.82 2.13
C ALA A 14 -39.45 -3.42 3.50
N LEU A 15 -38.20 -3.19 3.96
CA LEU A 15 -37.73 -3.61 5.27
C LEU A 15 -38.51 -2.92 6.40
N ALA A 16 -38.75 -1.62 6.29
CA ALA A 16 -39.57 -0.85 7.23
C ALA A 16 -40.98 -1.42 7.32
N ALA A 17 -41.62 -1.69 6.18
CA ALA A 17 -42.95 -2.31 6.13
C ALA A 17 -42.96 -3.71 6.75
N TYR A 18 -41.94 -4.54 6.48
CA TYR A 18 -41.82 -5.88 7.06
C TYR A 18 -41.72 -5.88 8.59
N HIS A 19 -40.99 -4.92 9.16
CA HIS A 19 -40.86 -4.79 10.62
C HIS A 19 -41.93 -3.92 11.27
N GLY A 20 -42.87 -3.34 10.52
CA GLY A 20 -43.88 -2.41 11.01
C GLY A 20 -43.29 -1.10 11.55
N LEU A 21 -42.14 -0.67 11.04
CA LEU A 21 -41.38 0.51 11.47
C LEU A 21 -41.51 1.67 10.47
N PRO A 22 -41.41 2.94 10.91
CA PRO A 22 -41.39 4.07 9.99
C PRO A 22 -40.09 4.09 9.18
N PHE A 23 -40.20 4.42 7.89
CA PHE A 23 -39.06 4.72 7.03
C PHE A 23 -38.77 6.22 7.05
N VAL A 24 -37.49 6.57 7.22
CA VAL A 24 -37.01 7.96 7.22
C VAL A 24 -35.86 8.15 6.23
N ARG A 25 -35.82 9.31 5.58
CA ARG A 25 -34.67 9.76 4.80
C ARG A 25 -33.93 10.80 5.61
N LEU A 26 -32.70 10.50 6.01
CA LEU A 26 -31.90 11.41 6.83
C LEU A 26 -31.46 12.68 6.04
N ALA A 27 -31.55 12.65 4.73
CA ALA A 27 -31.37 13.81 3.87
C ALA A 27 -32.51 14.86 4.03
N ASP A 28 -33.74 14.40 4.32
CA ASP A 28 -34.91 15.27 4.46
C ASP A 28 -35.08 15.84 5.89
N GLY A 29 -34.34 15.29 6.85
CA GLY A 29 -34.37 15.72 8.26
C GLY A 29 -33.11 15.25 8.99
N GLU A 30 -32.22 16.19 9.27
CA GLU A 30 -30.97 15.90 9.96
C GLU A 30 -31.21 15.34 11.38
N PRO A 31 -30.30 14.45 11.85
CA PRO A 31 -30.30 14.03 13.24
C PRO A 31 -30.09 15.21 14.19
N ASP A 32 -30.76 15.16 15.36
CA ASP A 32 -30.59 16.21 16.37
C ASP A 32 -29.14 16.23 16.86
N ALA A 33 -28.48 17.37 16.72
CA ALA A 33 -27.04 17.54 16.98
C ALA A 33 -26.66 17.19 18.43
N ASP A 34 -27.53 17.47 19.40
CA ASP A 34 -27.31 17.22 20.83
C ASP A 34 -27.33 15.73 21.20
N LEU A 35 -27.85 14.87 20.31
CA LEU A 35 -27.90 13.42 20.52
C LEU A 35 -26.64 12.73 19.98
N LEU A 36 -25.82 13.43 19.22
CA LEU A 36 -24.67 12.88 18.54
C LEU A 36 -23.37 13.18 19.30
N ASN A 37 -22.53 12.15 19.45
CA ASN A 37 -21.24 12.28 20.11
C ASN A 37 -20.11 11.85 19.14
N ALA A 38 -19.08 12.68 19.00
CA ALA A 38 -17.91 12.38 18.20
C ALA A 38 -17.16 11.09 18.64
N ALA A 39 -17.18 10.78 19.95
CA ALA A 39 -16.61 9.54 20.47
C ALA A 39 -17.34 8.27 20.00
N ASP A 40 -18.57 8.40 19.51
CA ASP A 40 -19.40 7.28 19.06
C ASP A 40 -19.42 7.11 17.52
N VAL A 41 -18.65 7.89 16.78
CA VAL A 41 -18.62 7.85 15.32
C VAL A 41 -18.35 6.45 14.80
N ASP A 42 -17.38 5.74 15.38
CA ASP A 42 -17.08 4.36 14.99
C ASP A 42 -18.25 3.41 15.29
N VAL A 43 -18.97 3.63 16.39
CA VAL A 43 -20.18 2.87 16.75
C VAL A 43 -21.26 3.08 15.70
N TYR A 44 -21.49 4.32 15.28
CA TYR A 44 -22.48 4.65 14.24
C TYR A 44 -22.16 3.99 12.91
N LEU A 45 -20.91 4.06 12.48
CA LEU A 45 -20.46 3.52 11.19
C LEU A 45 -20.38 1.99 11.16
N GLN A 46 -19.92 1.35 12.25
CA GLN A 46 -19.75 -0.10 12.30
C GLN A 46 -21.09 -0.82 12.45
N ASN A 47 -22.02 -0.24 13.21
CA ASN A 47 -23.34 -0.85 13.45
C ASN A 47 -24.44 -0.27 12.55
N LEU A 48 -24.13 0.71 11.69
CA LEU A 48 -25.09 1.38 10.82
C LEU A 48 -26.36 1.82 11.59
N VAL A 49 -26.13 2.48 12.71
CA VAL A 49 -27.17 3.01 13.60
C VAL A 49 -26.76 4.40 14.10
N ILE A 50 -27.69 5.35 14.10
CA ILE A 50 -27.45 6.72 14.55
C ILE A 50 -28.64 7.22 15.36
N PRO A 51 -28.44 7.90 16.52
CA PRO A 51 -29.47 8.66 17.19
C PRO A 51 -30.05 9.72 16.23
N TRP A 52 -31.38 9.71 16.08
CA TRP A 52 -32.03 10.61 15.14
C TRP A 52 -32.77 11.74 15.82
N ARG A 53 -33.74 11.41 16.67
CA ARG A 53 -34.54 12.39 17.39
C ARG A 53 -34.99 11.85 18.77
N ARG A 54 -35.39 12.75 19.66
CA ARG A 54 -36.04 12.38 20.90
C ARG A 54 -37.50 12.85 20.87
N ARG A 55 -38.43 11.91 21.03
CA ARG A 55 -39.85 12.20 21.01
C ARG A 55 -40.50 11.60 22.27
N ASP A 56 -41.22 12.43 23.05
CA ASP A 56 -41.93 12.02 24.29
C ASP A 56 -41.03 11.25 25.29
N GLY A 57 -39.75 11.64 25.38
CA GLY A 57 -38.76 10.98 26.25
C GLY A 57 -38.12 9.73 25.66
N VAL A 58 -38.61 9.22 24.51
CA VAL A 58 -38.08 8.04 23.81
C VAL A 58 -37.05 8.46 22.75
N LEU A 59 -35.91 7.78 22.73
CA LEU A 59 -34.87 8.01 21.74
C LEU A 59 -35.16 7.21 20.48
N GLN A 60 -35.35 7.89 19.38
CA GLN A 60 -35.47 7.27 18.05
C GLN A 60 -34.11 7.04 17.44
N LEU A 61 -33.81 5.78 17.08
CA LEU A 61 -32.55 5.37 16.42
C LEU A 61 -32.83 4.99 14.98
N ALA A 62 -32.15 5.67 14.05
CA ALA A 62 -32.20 5.30 12.64
C ALA A 62 -31.19 4.17 12.36
N THR A 63 -31.68 3.05 11.79
CA THR A 63 -30.84 1.90 11.44
C THR A 63 -31.26 1.27 10.13
N CYS A 64 -30.33 0.62 9.43
CA CYS A 64 -30.64 -0.18 8.24
C CYS A 64 -30.86 -1.67 8.55
N GLU A 65 -30.67 -2.10 9.81
CA GLU A 65 -30.79 -3.50 10.26
C GLU A 65 -31.59 -3.61 11.58
N PRO A 66 -32.89 -3.30 11.58
CA PRO A 66 -33.71 -3.39 12.77
C PRO A 66 -33.99 -4.85 13.12
N GLY A 67 -33.23 -5.41 14.05
CA GLY A 67 -33.39 -6.81 14.47
C GLY A 67 -33.12 -7.01 15.96
N PRO A 68 -33.37 -8.23 16.50
CA PRO A 68 -33.18 -8.51 17.91
C PRO A 68 -31.75 -8.23 18.42
N LYS A 69 -30.76 -8.51 17.62
CA LYS A 69 -29.34 -8.22 17.96
C LYS A 69 -29.09 -6.73 18.07
N MET A 70 -29.61 -5.94 17.12
CA MET A 70 -29.51 -4.49 17.14
C MET A 70 -30.25 -3.90 18.33
N LEU A 71 -31.42 -4.45 18.69
CA LEU A 71 -32.18 -4.00 19.85
C LEU A 71 -31.41 -4.23 21.15
N LEU A 72 -30.79 -5.40 21.34
CA LEU A 72 -29.94 -5.69 22.50
C LEU A 72 -28.76 -4.74 22.60
N PHE A 73 -28.05 -4.54 21.48
CA PHE A 73 -26.94 -3.61 21.39
C PHE A 73 -27.36 -2.18 21.73
N ALA A 74 -28.44 -1.69 21.11
CA ALA A 74 -28.94 -0.34 21.30
C ALA A 74 -29.42 -0.07 22.74
N ARG A 75 -30.09 -1.03 23.35
CA ARG A 75 -30.49 -0.94 24.77
C ARG A 75 -29.30 -0.90 25.72
N ALA A 76 -28.28 -1.69 25.48
CA ALA A 76 -27.05 -1.67 26.26
C ALA A 76 -26.32 -0.32 26.14
N ARG A 77 -26.37 0.33 24.96
CA ARG A 77 -25.65 1.58 24.70
C ARG A 77 -26.40 2.85 25.09
N TRP A 78 -27.72 2.92 24.81
CA TRP A 78 -28.54 4.13 24.97
C TRP A 78 -29.68 3.99 25.97
N GLY A 79 -29.84 2.83 26.62
CA GLY A 79 -30.89 2.58 27.61
C GLY A 79 -32.17 1.94 27.03
N ALA A 80 -33.18 1.74 27.89
CA ALA A 80 -34.36 0.96 27.52
C ALA A 80 -35.41 1.74 26.71
N ALA A 81 -35.47 3.08 26.83
CA ALA A 81 -36.45 3.92 26.16
C ALA A 81 -36.00 4.29 24.75
N ILE A 82 -36.02 3.29 23.84
CA ILE A 82 -35.60 3.43 22.44
C ILE A 82 -36.65 2.90 21.47
N GLU A 83 -36.78 3.53 20.34
CA GLU A 83 -37.55 3.08 19.17
C GLU A 83 -36.69 3.09 17.94
N PHE A 84 -36.93 2.15 16.99
CA PHE A 84 -36.26 2.16 15.73
C PHE A 84 -37.07 2.85 14.63
N VAL A 85 -36.34 3.58 13.78
CA VAL A 85 -36.80 3.98 12.45
C VAL A 85 -35.85 3.40 11.42
N VAL A 86 -36.35 3.04 10.26
CA VAL A 86 -35.52 2.45 9.21
C VAL A 86 -35.00 3.56 8.30
N ALA A 87 -33.69 3.60 8.14
CA ALA A 87 -33.01 4.45 7.15
C ALA A 87 -32.15 3.60 6.22
N SER A 88 -31.80 4.13 5.04
CA SER A 88 -30.84 3.43 4.19
C SER A 88 -29.44 3.51 4.81
N LYS A 89 -28.59 2.51 4.51
CA LYS A 89 -27.20 2.55 4.98
C LYS A 89 -26.45 3.78 4.43
N PHE A 90 -26.78 4.20 3.22
CA PHE A 90 -26.16 5.37 2.58
C PHE A 90 -26.56 6.67 3.28
N ASP A 91 -27.84 6.81 3.65
CA ASP A 91 -28.30 7.98 4.42
C ASP A 91 -27.60 8.08 5.79
N ILE A 92 -27.39 6.95 6.48
CA ILE A 92 -26.68 6.92 7.77
C ILE A 92 -25.21 7.33 7.57
N ILE A 93 -24.50 6.76 6.59
CA ILE A 93 -23.11 7.09 6.29
C ILE A 93 -22.99 8.57 5.92
N GLU A 94 -23.86 9.08 5.06
CA GLU A 94 -23.87 10.49 4.65
C GLU A 94 -24.14 11.43 5.83
N ALA A 95 -25.08 11.09 6.71
CA ALA A 95 -25.39 11.89 7.90
C ALA A 95 -24.18 11.96 8.85
N VAL A 96 -23.49 10.83 9.07
CA VAL A 96 -22.26 10.79 9.88
C VAL A 96 -21.13 11.58 9.20
N GLN A 97 -20.91 11.42 7.90
CA GLN A 97 -19.92 12.18 7.17
C GLN A 97 -20.17 13.68 7.25
N ARG A 98 -21.41 14.11 7.03
CA ARG A 98 -21.79 15.52 7.07
C ARG A 98 -21.55 16.15 8.44
N ARG A 99 -21.92 15.43 9.50
CA ARG A 99 -21.83 15.92 10.88
C ARG A 99 -20.43 15.91 11.45
N PHE A 100 -19.64 14.89 11.13
CA PHE A 100 -18.34 14.63 11.75
C PHE A 100 -17.16 14.71 10.77
N SER A 101 -17.34 15.39 9.61
CA SER A 101 -16.31 15.46 8.58
C SER A 101 -14.98 16.03 9.09
N ALA A 102 -15.03 17.04 9.98
CA ALA A 102 -13.84 17.65 10.56
C ALA A 102 -13.11 16.67 11.50
N ASP A 103 -13.83 15.97 12.39
CA ASP A 103 -13.25 15.02 13.34
C ASP A 103 -12.65 13.81 12.61
N LEU A 104 -13.38 13.27 11.63
CA LEU A 104 -12.92 12.18 10.78
C LEU A 104 -11.66 12.56 9.98
N SER A 105 -11.63 13.79 9.43
CA SER A 105 -10.49 14.30 8.67
C SER A 105 -9.29 14.57 9.58
N HIS A 106 -9.51 15.12 10.77
CA HIS A 106 -8.46 15.32 11.77
C HIS A 106 -7.84 13.98 12.21
N GLY A 107 -8.66 12.99 12.57
CA GLY A 107 -8.20 11.65 12.92
C GLY A 107 -7.43 10.99 11.77
N ALA A 108 -7.91 11.11 10.53
CA ALA A 108 -7.23 10.53 9.36
C ALA A 108 -5.82 11.07 9.14
N VAL A 109 -5.52 12.30 9.61
CA VAL A 109 -4.20 12.94 9.46
C VAL A 109 -3.34 12.78 10.72
N HIS A 110 -3.93 12.94 11.92
CA HIS A 110 -3.15 13.19 13.14
C HIS A 110 -3.17 12.04 14.15
N GLU A 111 -4.06 11.05 14.02
CA GLU A 111 -4.24 9.98 15.02
C GLU A 111 -2.92 9.26 15.37
N LEU A 112 -2.12 8.87 14.37
CA LEU A 112 -0.83 8.22 14.62
C LEU A 112 0.16 9.17 15.31
N GLU A 113 0.22 10.43 14.88
CA GLU A 113 1.13 11.42 15.47
C GLU A 113 0.78 11.72 16.93
N GLU A 114 -0.50 11.84 17.25
CA GLU A 114 -0.98 12.13 18.60
C GLU A 114 -0.79 10.95 19.55
N THR A 115 -0.99 9.73 19.05
CA THR A 115 -0.93 8.50 19.86
C THR A 115 0.49 7.96 19.98
N ASP A 116 1.25 7.91 18.89
CA ASP A 116 2.65 7.43 18.86
C ASP A 116 3.55 8.35 18.01
N PRO A 117 3.87 9.57 18.51
CA PRO A 117 4.64 10.58 17.76
C PRO A 117 6.03 10.11 17.34
N GLU A 118 6.56 9.06 17.98
CA GLU A 118 7.85 8.48 17.61
C GLU A 118 7.80 7.69 16.31
N MET A 119 6.61 7.18 15.94
CA MET A 119 6.38 6.40 14.74
C MET A 119 5.90 7.24 13.55
N SER A 120 5.56 8.53 13.74
CA SER A 120 5.14 9.39 12.64
C SER A 120 6.30 10.13 11.98
N ALA A 121 6.30 10.20 10.65
CA ALA A 121 7.27 10.94 9.84
C ALA A 121 7.05 12.47 9.85
N ARG A 122 6.02 12.98 10.53
CA ARG A 122 5.81 14.44 10.63
C ARG A 122 7.04 15.19 11.11
N ARG A 123 7.79 14.60 12.02
CA ARG A 123 9.13 15.05 12.35
C ARG A 123 10.14 14.11 11.68
N VAL A 124 10.73 14.50 10.56
CA VAL A 124 11.65 13.64 9.81
C VAL A 124 12.92 13.33 10.61
N ILE A 125 13.55 14.34 11.23
CA ILE A 125 14.79 14.20 12.00
C ILE A 125 14.55 14.60 13.46
N SER A 126 14.87 13.71 14.39
CA SER A 126 14.83 14.01 15.84
C SER A 126 16.03 14.87 16.27
N ARG A 127 15.92 15.55 17.43
CA ARG A 127 17.03 16.32 17.99
C ARG A 127 18.28 15.46 18.22
N GLY A 128 18.10 14.23 18.73
CA GLY A 128 19.22 13.30 18.94
C GLY A 128 19.92 12.92 17.64
N GLN A 129 19.16 12.66 16.58
CA GLN A 129 19.73 12.38 15.26
C GLN A 129 20.45 13.59 14.67
N ALA A 130 19.92 14.80 14.82
CA ALA A 130 20.58 16.02 14.36
C ALA A 130 21.94 16.22 15.08
N ILE A 131 21.99 15.99 16.40
CA ILE A 131 23.24 16.04 17.17
C ILE A 131 24.21 14.95 16.68
N ALA A 132 23.74 13.72 16.51
CA ALA A 132 24.58 12.62 16.01
C ALA A 132 25.13 12.90 14.60
N MET A 133 24.32 13.44 13.70
CA MET A 133 24.75 13.87 12.36
C MET A 133 25.80 14.98 12.44
N TYR A 134 25.59 15.98 13.28
CA TYR A 134 26.55 17.05 13.49
C TYR A 134 27.90 16.51 14.01
N LEU A 135 27.88 15.64 15.03
CA LEU A 135 29.10 15.00 15.56
C LEU A 135 29.79 14.14 14.48
N MET A 136 29.02 13.40 13.69
CA MET A 136 29.58 12.58 12.60
C MET A 136 30.26 13.46 11.53
N VAL A 137 29.62 14.55 11.11
CA VAL A 137 30.20 15.49 10.13
C VAL A 137 31.45 16.17 10.71
N THR A 138 31.42 16.58 11.99
CA THR A 138 32.56 17.18 12.65
C THR A 138 33.73 16.18 12.78
N ALA A 139 33.48 14.94 13.18
CA ALA A 139 34.49 13.90 13.25
C ALA A 139 35.08 13.58 11.87
N LEU A 140 34.25 13.54 10.82
CA LEU A 140 34.71 13.35 9.44
C LEU A 140 35.61 14.52 8.99
N ALA A 141 35.18 15.76 9.25
CA ALA A 141 35.95 16.95 8.89
C ALA A 141 37.30 16.99 9.63
N ALA A 142 37.29 16.67 10.93
CA ALA A 142 38.52 16.56 11.73
C ALA A 142 39.44 15.43 11.20
N GLY A 143 38.89 14.25 10.92
CA GLY A 143 39.64 13.14 10.34
C GLY A 143 40.29 13.51 9.00
N LEU A 144 39.58 14.18 8.12
CA LEU A 144 40.11 14.66 6.83
C LEU A 144 41.16 15.76 7.00
N ALA A 145 41.06 16.58 8.04
CA ALA A 145 42.04 17.65 8.30
C ALA A 145 43.34 17.13 8.91
N PHE A 146 43.28 16.17 9.84
CA PHE A 146 44.42 15.68 10.57
C PHE A 146 45.03 14.40 9.97
N GLU A 147 44.20 13.46 9.50
CA GLU A 147 44.61 12.15 8.98
C GLU A 147 43.83 11.79 7.71
N PRO A 148 44.00 12.53 6.59
CA PRO A 148 43.15 12.39 5.39
C PRO A 148 43.21 10.99 4.79
N LEU A 149 44.41 10.40 4.70
CA LEU A 149 44.58 9.07 4.09
C LEU A 149 43.88 7.99 4.92
N ALA A 150 44.13 7.97 6.24
CA ALA A 150 43.50 6.99 7.14
C ALA A 150 41.98 7.14 7.14
N THR A 151 41.49 8.38 7.12
CA THR A 151 40.04 8.67 7.07
C THR A 151 39.39 8.14 5.79
N ILE A 152 40.00 8.39 4.61
CA ILE A 152 39.47 7.91 3.33
C ILE A 152 39.55 6.39 3.25
N ILE A 153 40.64 5.75 3.72
CA ILE A 153 40.75 4.29 3.79
C ILE A 153 39.64 3.71 4.68
N THR A 154 39.38 4.32 5.85
CA THR A 154 38.32 3.87 6.76
C THR A 154 36.93 3.98 6.10
N LEU A 155 36.64 5.10 5.44
CA LEU A 155 35.39 5.26 4.70
C LEU A 155 35.24 4.23 3.58
N ASN A 156 36.31 3.98 2.81
CA ASN A 156 36.34 2.97 1.76
C ASN A 156 36.12 1.55 2.34
N ALA A 157 36.72 1.25 3.50
CA ALA A 157 36.53 -0.03 4.18
C ALA A 157 35.08 -0.23 4.63
N LEU A 158 34.47 0.79 5.24
CA LEU A 158 33.06 0.74 5.65
C LEU A 158 32.14 0.57 4.44
N LEU A 159 32.40 1.29 3.36
CA LEU A 159 31.63 1.18 2.13
C LEU A 159 31.77 -0.20 1.49
N THR A 160 33.00 -0.71 1.43
CA THR A 160 33.29 -2.06 0.90
C THR A 160 32.59 -3.14 1.71
N LEU A 161 32.64 -3.04 3.04
CA LEU A 161 31.94 -3.97 3.95
C LEU A 161 30.42 -3.89 3.80
N PHE A 162 29.88 -2.69 3.64
CA PHE A 162 28.45 -2.48 3.38
C PHE A 162 27.99 -3.17 2.08
N TYR A 163 28.70 -2.97 0.98
CA TYR A 163 28.37 -3.63 -0.30
C TYR A 163 28.52 -5.14 -0.22
N PHE A 164 29.59 -5.63 0.41
CA PHE A 164 29.81 -7.05 0.64
C PHE A 164 28.68 -7.68 1.44
N GLY A 165 28.31 -7.08 2.58
CA GLY A 165 27.20 -7.54 3.39
C GLY A 165 25.87 -7.50 2.66
N SER A 166 25.62 -6.44 1.88
CA SER A 166 24.40 -6.27 1.10
C SER A 166 24.22 -7.36 0.02
N PHE A 167 25.28 -7.68 -0.73
CA PHE A 167 25.16 -8.69 -1.77
C PHE A 167 25.04 -10.12 -1.18
N VAL A 168 25.78 -10.43 -0.11
CA VAL A 168 25.65 -11.70 0.62
C VAL A 168 24.22 -11.85 1.16
N PHE A 169 23.70 -10.80 1.81
CA PHE A 169 22.34 -10.81 2.34
C PHE A 169 21.28 -11.04 1.24
N LYS A 170 21.40 -10.37 0.09
CA LYS A 170 20.50 -10.61 -1.06
C LYS A 170 20.57 -12.04 -1.58
N GLY A 171 21.77 -12.61 -1.66
CA GLY A 171 21.96 -14.02 -2.02
C GLY A 171 21.26 -14.97 -1.04
N VAL A 172 21.40 -14.73 0.27
CA VAL A 172 20.72 -15.49 1.33
C VAL A 172 19.19 -15.37 1.21
N LEU A 173 18.68 -14.15 0.96
CA LEU A 173 17.23 -13.95 0.78
C LEU A 173 16.67 -14.75 -0.40
N VAL A 174 17.33 -14.68 -1.55
CA VAL A 174 16.87 -15.41 -2.75
C VAL A 174 16.94 -16.91 -2.54
N TRP A 175 18.03 -17.41 -1.91
CA TRP A 175 18.15 -18.81 -1.55
C TRP A 175 17.04 -19.26 -0.59
N ALA A 176 16.83 -18.53 0.51
CA ALA A 176 15.76 -18.82 1.47
C ALA A 176 14.37 -18.73 0.83
N GLY A 177 14.15 -17.70 0.01
CA GLY A 177 12.91 -17.49 -0.71
C GLY A 177 12.59 -18.56 -1.75
N GLY A 178 13.58 -19.24 -2.30
CA GLY A 178 13.37 -20.37 -3.22
C GLY A 178 12.81 -21.62 -2.55
N ILE A 179 13.05 -21.79 -1.25
CA ILE A 179 12.73 -23.02 -0.52
C ILE A 179 11.26 -23.06 -0.08
N GLY A 180 10.56 -24.13 -0.47
CA GLY A 180 9.23 -24.47 0.07
C GLY A 180 8.06 -23.68 -0.51
N GLN A 181 8.26 -22.73 -1.42
CA GLN A 181 7.18 -21.93 -1.97
C GLN A 181 6.11 -22.76 -2.73
N LEU A 182 6.52 -23.75 -3.52
CA LEU A 182 5.59 -24.64 -4.22
C LEU A 182 4.72 -25.45 -3.26
N ALA A 183 5.31 -25.92 -2.16
CA ALA A 183 4.56 -26.65 -1.14
C ALA A 183 3.55 -25.73 -0.44
N SER A 184 3.94 -24.50 -0.12
CA SER A 184 3.06 -23.49 0.47
C SER A 184 1.91 -23.12 -0.47
N ALA A 185 2.19 -22.88 -1.76
CA ALA A 185 1.16 -22.59 -2.76
C ALA A 185 0.15 -23.72 -2.90
N ARG A 186 0.63 -24.98 -3.03
CA ARG A 186 -0.25 -26.16 -3.09
C ARG A 186 -1.11 -26.33 -1.83
N ALA A 187 -0.57 -26.02 -0.68
CA ALA A 187 -1.30 -26.10 0.59
C ALA A 187 -2.40 -25.04 0.67
N ILE A 188 -2.15 -23.81 0.17
CA ILE A 188 -3.16 -22.76 0.05
C ILE A 188 -4.23 -23.15 -0.96
N ASP A 189 -3.86 -23.66 -2.14
CA ASP A 189 -4.81 -24.10 -3.16
C ASP A 189 -5.71 -25.25 -2.67
N ALA A 190 -5.16 -26.17 -1.87
CA ALA A 190 -5.94 -27.22 -1.23
C ALA A 190 -6.98 -26.64 -0.24
N GLU A 191 -6.59 -25.67 0.57
CA GLU A 191 -7.50 -24.98 1.50
C GLU A 191 -8.58 -24.20 0.75
N VAL A 192 -8.25 -23.52 -0.35
CA VAL A 192 -9.22 -22.78 -1.19
C VAL A 192 -10.34 -23.68 -1.68
N ARG A 193 -10.02 -24.94 -2.04
CA ARG A 193 -11.03 -25.93 -2.49
C ARG A 193 -12.02 -26.34 -1.40
N LEU A 194 -11.65 -26.18 -0.13
CA LEU A 194 -12.50 -26.49 1.02
C LEU A 194 -13.36 -25.30 1.45
N LEU A 195 -13.07 -24.08 0.95
CA LEU A 195 -13.80 -22.86 1.30
C LEU A 195 -15.17 -22.82 0.63
N ARG A 196 -16.24 -22.87 1.43
CA ARG A 196 -17.60 -22.61 0.97
C ARG A 196 -17.90 -21.12 1.01
N ASP A 197 -18.78 -20.65 0.15
CA ASP A 197 -19.17 -19.24 0.09
C ASP A 197 -19.77 -18.71 1.40
N GLU A 198 -20.48 -19.56 2.13
CA GLU A 198 -21.09 -19.25 3.42
C GLU A 198 -20.05 -19.00 4.52
N ASP A 199 -18.87 -19.66 4.45
CA ASP A 199 -17.79 -19.56 5.45
C ASP A 199 -16.83 -18.39 5.18
N LEU A 200 -16.95 -17.71 4.05
CA LEU A 200 -16.09 -16.58 3.72
C LEU A 200 -16.45 -15.35 4.58
N PRO A 201 -15.46 -14.63 5.11
CA PRO A 201 -15.68 -13.39 5.84
C PRO A 201 -16.08 -12.24 4.90
N THR A 202 -16.60 -11.16 5.46
CA THR A 202 -16.75 -9.90 4.72
C THR A 202 -15.37 -9.29 4.46
N PHE A 203 -15.13 -8.85 3.22
CA PHE A 203 -13.87 -8.27 2.78
C PHE A 203 -14.08 -6.81 2.36
N SER A 204 -13.41 -5.87 3.02
CA SER A 204 -13.40 -4.47 2.61
C SER A 204 -12.30 -4.23 1.57
N ILE A 205 -12.64 -3.51 0.51
CA ILE A 205 -11.71 -3.12 -0.55
C ILE A 205 -11.67 -1.60 -0.61
N LEU A 206 -10.53 -1.00 -0.34
CA LEU A 206 -10.31 0.43 -0.51
C LEU A 206 -9.66 0.69 -1.86
N VAL A 207 -10.23 1.62 -2.61
CA VAL A 207 -9.71 2.06 -3.90
C VAL A 207 -9.55 3.58 -3.89
N PRO A 208 -8.40 4.07 -3.42
CA PRO A 208 -8.11 5.49 -3.46
C PRO A 208 -7.78 5.92 -4.89
N MET A 209 -8.48 6.95 -5.38
CA MET A 209 -8.29 7.51 -6.72
C MET A 209 -8.18 9.03 -6.66
N PHE A 210 -7.36 9.60 -7.54
CA PHE A 210 -7.24 11.05 -7.67
C PHE A 210 -6.90 11.45 -9.12
N ARG A 211 -7.84 12.13 -9.79
CA ARG A 211 -7.74 12.57 -11.19
C ARG A 211 -7.48 11.41 -12.16
N GLU A 212 -8.32 10.38 -12.07
CA GLU A 212 -8.21 9.16 -12.86
C GLU A 212 -9.58 8.67 -13.37
N PRO A 213 -10.40 9.53 -13.99
CA PRO A 213 -11.74 9.17 -14.45
C PRO A 213 -11.73 8.05 -15.50
N ASP A 214 -10.70 8.01 -16.37
CA ASP A 214 -10.59 7.04 -17.46
C ASP A 214 -10.26 5.62 -16.99
N VAL A 215 -9.64 5.48 -15.84
CA VAL A 215 -9.21 4.17 -15.30
C VAL A 215 -10.33 3.51 -14.47
N LEU A 216 -11.24 4.30 -13.92
CA LEU A 216 -12.33 3.82 -13.06
C LEU A 216 -13.18 2.69 -13.69
N PRO A 217 -13.61 2.73 -14.98
CA PRO A 217 -14.35 1.61 -15.58
C PRO A 217 -13.53 0.33 -15.68
N ILE A 218 -12.21 0.43 -15.86
CA ILE A 218 -11.30 -0.73 -15.94
C ILE A 218 -11.22 -1.40 -14.57
N LEU A 219 -11.02 -0.61 -13.52
CA LEU A 219 -11.02 -1.09 -12.14
C LEU A 219 -12.33 -1.77 -11.74
N VAL A 220 -13.48 -1.12 -11.98
CA VAL A 220 -14.79 -1.71 -11.64
C VAL A 220 -14.96 -3.07 -12.31
N ARG A 221 -14.50 -3.21 -13.57
CA ARG A 221 -14.51 -4.49 -14.28
C ARG A 221 -13.57 -5.51 -13.61
N ALA A 222 -12.37 -5.12 -13.19
CA ALA A 222 -11.44 -5.99 -12.50
C ALA A 222 -12.01 -6.50 -11.17
N LEU A 223 -12.65 -5.63 -10.39
CA LEU A 223 -13.29 -6.00 -9.12
C LEU A 223 -14.52 -6.91 -9.32
N ARG A 224 -15.30 -6.71 -10.39
CA ARG A 224 -16.42 -7.60 -10.74
C ARG A 224 -15.97 -9.01 -11.14
N ASN A 225 -14.73 -9.17 -11.59
CA ASN A 225 -14.15 -10.46 -11.96
C ASN A 225 -13.63 -11.26 -10.77
N LEU A 226 -13.62 -10.68 -9.56
CA LEU A 226 -13.21 -11.39 -8.36
C LEU A 226 -14.16 -12.56 -8.05
N ASN A 227 -13.59 -13.74 -7.85
CA ASN A 227 -14.34 -14.93 -7.43
C ASN A 227 -14.63 -14.88 -5.92
N TYR A 228 -15.52 -13.97 -5.53
CA TYR A 228 -15.95 -13.79 -4.15
C TYR A 228 -17.44 -13.44 -4.09
N PRO A 229 -18.21 -13.91 -3.08
CA PRO A 229 -19.64 -13.59 -3.00
C PRO A 229 -19.85 -12.08 -2.88
N LEU A 230 -20.63 -11.51 -3.79
CA LEU A 230 -20.86 -10.05 -3.81
C LEU A 230 -21.46 -9.51 -2.50
N ALA A 231 -22.30 -10.31 -1.81
CA ALA A 231 -22.88 -9.93 -0.52
C ALA A 231 -21.82 -9.81 0.60
N LYS A 232 -20.61 -10.33 0.38
CA LYS A 232 -19.48 -10.29 1.33
C LYS A 232 -18.36 -9.36 0.88
N LEU A 233 -18.60 -8.57 -0.18
CA LEU A 233 -17.71 -7.49 -0.61
C LEU A 233 -18.24 -6.14 -0.12
N ASP A 234 -17.33 -5.34 0.42
CA ASP A 234 -17.57 -3.99 0.92
C ASP A 234 -16.57 -3.04 0.25
N VAL A 235 -16.91 -2.54 -0.95
CA VAL A 235 -15.99 -1.78 -1.80
C VAL A 235 -16.16 -0.28 -1.55
N LYS A 236 -15.08 0.41 -1.23
CA LYS A 236 -15.03 1.87 -1.04
C LYS A 236 -14.21 2.51 -2.16
N ILE A 237 -14.87 3.24 -3.04
CA ILE A 237 -14.22 4.13 -4.01
C ILE A 237 -13.95 5.43 -3.27
N VAL A 238 -12.66 5.73 -3.04
CA VAL A 238 -12.22 6.83 -2.17
C VAL A 238 -11.74 7.98 -3.03
N LEU A 239 -12.46 9.09 -3.01
CA LEU A 239 -12.24 10.23 -3.88
C LEU A 239 -12.01 11.50 -3.05
N GLU A 240 -11.02 12.30 -3.40
CA GLU A 240 -10.84 13.64 -2.81
C GLU A 240 -11.94 14.57 -3.28
N GLU A 241 -12.50 15.38 -2.36
CA GLU A 241 -13.59 16.32 -2.66
C GLU A 241 -13.23 17.30 -3.78
N SER A 242 -11.95 17.65 -3.91
CA SER A 242 -11.42 18.53 -4.96
C SER A 242 -11.38 17.92 -6.36
N ASP A 243 -11.64 16.60 -6.48
CA ASP A 243 -11.59 15.86 -7.75
C ASP A 243 -12.98 15.68 -8.35
N HIS A 244 -13.58 16.78 -8.79
CA HIS A 244 -14.94 16.79 -9.33
C HIS A 244 -15.11 15.89 -10.55
N GLU A 245 -14.07 15.81 -11.40
CA GLU A 245 -14.11 15.02 -12.65
C GLU A 245 -14.26 13.52 -12.37
N THR A 246 -13.45 12.96 -11.45
CA THR A 246 -13.54 11.54 -11.09
C THR A 246 -14.82 11.25 -10.29
N ILE A 247 -15.30 12.21 -9.45
CA ILE A 247 -16.56 12.06 -8.72
C ILE A 247 -17.75 11.98 -9.71
N GLU A 248 -17.81 12.85 -10.71
CA GLU A 248 -18.86 12.82 -11.73
C GLU A 248 -18.80 11.53 -12.56
N ALA A 249 -17.60 11.09 -12.96
CA ALA A 249 -17.41 9.81 -13.65
C ALA A 249 -17.91 8.62 -12.80
N ALA A 250 -17.62 8.59 -11.51
CA ALA A 250 -18.07 7.54 -10.60
C ALA A 250 -19.60 7.52 -10.46
N ARG A 251 -20.23 8.68 -10.35
CA ARG A 251 -21.69 8.80 -10.28
C ARG A 251 -22.37 8.38 -11.58
N ALA A 252 -21.79 8.73 -12.72
CA ALA A 252 -22.31 8.38 -14.05
C ALA A 252 -22.29 6.88 -14.35
N LEU A 253 -21.45 6.10 -13.66
CA LEU A 253 -21.39 4.64 -13.84
C LEU A 253 -22.56 3.88 -13.22
N HIS A 254 -23.40 4.53 -12.39
CA HIS A 254 -24.54 3.89 -11.70
C HIS A 254 -24.15 2.54 -11.09
N LEU A 255 -23.10 2.57 -10.24
CA LEU A 255 -22.49 1.38 -9.64
C LEU A 255 -23.47 0.60 -8.76
N GLU A 256 -23.27 -0.70 -8.65
CA GLU A 256 -24.04 -1.59 -7.77
C GLU A 256 -23.88 -1.18 -6.29
N PRO A 257 -24.84 -1.53 -5.41
CA PRO A 257 -24.81 -1.16 -3.98
C PRO A 257 -23.63 -1.67 -3.17
N ILE A 258 -22.81 -2.58 -3.72
CA ILE A 258 -21.55 -3.02 -3.10
C ILE A 258 -20.46 -1.95 -3.18
N PHE A 259 -20.57 -1.02 -4.14
CA PHE A 259 -19.65 0.11 -4.29
C PHE A 259 -20.19 1.32 -3.51
N GLU A 260 -19.43 1.80 -2.58
CA GLU A 260 -19.72 3.03 -1.83
C GLU A 260 -18.69 4.09 -2.21
N ILE A 261 -19.17 5.26 -2.62
CA ILE A 261 -18.31 6.41 -2.92
C ILE A 261 -18.09 7.16 -1.62
N ILE A 262 -16.83 7.23 -1.16
CA ILE A 262 -16.40 7.96 0.02
C ILE A 262 -15.70 9.24 -0.44
N ILE A 263 -16.31 10.38 -0.13
CA ILE A 263 -15.73 11.68 -0.43
C ILE A 263 -14.88 12.13 0.74
N VAL A 264 -13.60 12.36 0.49
CA VAL A 264 -12.63 12.74 1.51
C VAL A 264 -12.47 14.25 1.53
N PRO A 265 -12.75 14.91 2.67
CA PRO A 265 -12.62 16.36 2.79
C PRO A 265 -11.18 16.84 2.57
N PRO A 266 -10.99 18.09 2.10
CA PRO A 266 -9.67 18.66 1.89
C PRO A 266 -8.94 18.83 3.22
N SER A 267 -7.71 18.31 3.31
CA SER A 267 -6.81 18.49 4.45
C SER A 267 -5.36 18.29 4.01
N GLN A 268 -4.42 18.75 4.83
CA GLN A 268 -2.99 18.60 4.56
C GLN A 268 -2.33 17.60 5.54
N PRO A 269 -1.44 16.74 5.05
CA PRO A 269 -1.03 16.58 3.65
C PRO A 269 -2.10 15.85 2.82
N GLN A 270 -2.26 16.25 1.55
CA GLN A 270 -3.15 15.55 0.61
C GLN A 270 -2.41 14.35 0.04
N THR A 271 -2.64 13.18 0.63
CA THR A 271 -1.90 11.94 0.31
C THR A 271 -2.83 10.74 0.29
N LYS A 272 -2.41 9.67 -0.41
CA LYS A 272 -3.11 8.37 -0.45
C LYS A 272 -3.36 7.82 0.97
N PRO A 273 -2.36 7.75 1.89
CA PRO A 273 -2.60 7.24 3.24
C PRO A 273 -3.65 8.03 4.02
N LYS A 274 -3.71 9.37 3.90
CA LYS A 274 -4.77 10.17 4.51
C LYS A 274 -6.16 9.74 4.01
N ALA A 275 -6.30 9.57 2.70
CA ALA A 275 -7.57 9.13 2.11
C ALA A 275 -7.95 7.72 2.56
N CYS A 276 -6.98 6.79 2.62
CA CYS A 276 -7.19 5.43 3.13
C CYS A 276 -7.56 5.41 4.62
N ASN A 277 -6.92 6.24 5.47
CA ASN A 277 -7.26 6.36 6.89
C ASN A 277 -8.70 6.86 7.09
N TYR A 278 -9.11 7.85 6.30
CA TYR A 278 -10.50 8.34 6.33
C TYR A 278 -11.48 7.22 5.94
N ALA A 279 -11.19 6.51 4.85
CA ALA A 279 -12.05 5.44 4.35
C ALA A 279 -12.08 4.20 5.28
N LEU A 280 -11.01 3.95 6.04
CA LEU A 280 -10.93 2.83 6.98
C LEU A 280 -12.02 2.89 8.06
N ARG A 281 -12.49 4.09 8.43
CA ARG A 281 -13.60 4.27 9.38
C ARG A 281 -14.90 3.64 8.87
N PHE A 282 -15.08 3.62 7.55
CA PHE A 282 -16.27 3.07 6.87
C PHE A 282 -16.12 1.58 6.50
N ALA A 283 -14.96 0.98 6.71
CA ALA A 283 -14.70 -0.42 6.40
C ALA A 283 -15.34 -1.35 7.42
N ARG A 284 -16.13 -2.34 6.95
CA ARG A 284 -16.92 -3.26 7.78
C ARG A 284 -16.47 -4.72 7.70
N GLY A 285 -15.47 -5.00 6.88
CA GLY A 285 -14.94 -6.35 6.71
C GLY A 285 -14.12 -6.83 7.92
N GLU A 286 -13.90 -8.13 7.99
CA GLU A 286 -12.89 -8.73 8.87
C GLU A 286 -11.49 -8.45 8.32
N PHE A 287 -11.35 -8.51 6.99
CA PHE A 287 -10.14 -8.20 6.26
C PHE A 287 -10.34 -6.98 5.36
N LEU A 288 -9.23 -6.31 5.09
CA LEU A 288 -9.18 -5.15 4.21
C LEU A 288 -8.02 -5.28 3.23
N VAL A 289 -8.23 -4.86 1.98
CA VAL A 289 -7.19 -4.70 0.98
C VAL A 289 -7.26 -3.31 0.35
N ILE A 290 -6.10 -2.77 -0.03
CA ILE A 290 -6.01 -1.61 -0.91
C ILE A 290 -5.67 -2.11 -2.31
N TYR A 291 -6.43 -1.62 -3.31
CA TYR A 291 -6.08 -1.72 -4.72
C TYR A 291 -5.94 -0.34 -5.32
N ASP A 292 -4.89 -0.12 -6.10
CA ASP A 292 -4.72 1.09 -6.88
C ASP A 292 -5.63 1.06 -8.13
N ALA A 293 -5.88 2.20 -8.74
CA ALA A 293 -6.86 2.31 -9.81
C ALA A 293 -6.56 1.43 -11.04
N GLU A 294 -5.30 1.17 -11.32
CA GLU A 294 -4.83 0.34 -12.44
C GLU A 294 -4.71 -1.16 -12.11
N ASP A 295 -4.98 -1.55 -10.86
CA ASP A 295 -4.75 -2.91 -10.41
C ASP A 295 -5.67 -3.94 -11.03
N LYS A 296 -5.07 -5.07 -11.39
CA LYS A 296 -5.75 -6.26 -11.90
C LYS A 296 -5.37 -7.47 -11.05
N PRO A 297 -6.06 -7.68 -9.90
CA PRO A 297 -5.82 -8.85 -9.08
C PRO A 297 -6.28 -10.14 -9.77
N GLU A 298 -5.61 -11.27 -9.48
CA GLU A 298 -6.11 -12.58 -9.90
C GLU A 298 -7.51 -12.84 -9.32
N PRO A 299 -8.42 -13.47 -10.09
CA PRO A 299 -9.81 -13.62 -9.67
C PRO A 299 -9.99 -14.37 -8.34
N ASP A 300 -9.15 -15.33 -8.02
CA ASP A 300 -9.20 -16.16 -6.81
C ASP A 300 -8.39 -15.59 -5.63
N GLN A 301 -7.81 -14.39 -5.79
CA GLN A 301 -6.87 -13.81 -4.83
C GLN A 301 -7.46 -13.69 -3.43
N LEU A 302 -8.68 -13.17 -3.29
CA LEU A 302 -9.29 -13.01 -1.96
C LEU A 302 -9.53 -14.36 -1.27
N ARG A 303 -9.90 -15.42 -2.01
CA ARG A 303 -10.02 -16.77 -1.44
C ARG A 303 -8.68 -17.33 -1.00
N LYS A 304 -7.63 -17.15 -1.78
CA LYS A 304 -6.25 -17.53 -1.41
C LYS A 304 -5.79 -16.79 -0.15
N VAL A 305 -6.12 -15.52 -0.01
CA VAL A 305 -5.82 -14.73 1.18
C VAL A 305 -6.56 -15.25 2.41
N VAL A 306 -7.86 -15.54 2.31
CA VAL A 306 -8.62 -16.14 3.42
C VAL A 306 -8.04 -17.49 3.82
N ALA A 307 -7.72 -18.35 2.84
CA ALA A 307 -7.05 -19.62 3.09
C ALA A 307 -5.69 -19.45 3.79
N ALA A 308 -4.91 -18.46 3.35
CA ALA A 308 -3.63 -18.12 3.97
C ALA A 308 -3.78 -17.67 5.43
N PHE A 309 -4.74 -16.78 5.73
CA PHE A 309 -5.02 -16.33 7.10
C PHE A 309 -5.51 -17.44 8.02
N ARG A 310 -6.29 -18.40 7.51
CA ARG A 310 -6.74 -19.57 8.28
C ARG A 310 -5.59 -20.49 8.69
N ARG A 311 -4.58 -20.58 7.85
CA ARG A 311 -3.38 -21.42 8.09
C ARG A 311 -2.28 -20.69 8.87
N ALA A 312 -2.31 -19.37 8.87
CA ALA A 312 -1.28 -18.54 9.49
C ALA A 312 -1.50 -18.41 11.00
N PRO A 313 -0.44 -18.18 11.79
CA PRO A 313 -0.57 -17.80 13.20
C PRO A 313 -1.43 -16.56 13.37
N ALA A 314 -2.07 -16.41 14.55
CA ALA A 314 -2.86 -15.23 14.88
C ALA A 314 -2.05 -13.92 14.83
N SER A 315 -0.73 -13.99 15.04
CA SER A 315 0.20 -12.88 14.89
C SER A 315 0.41 -12.42 13.45
N THR A 316 -0.09 -13.17 12.44
CA THR A 316 -0.03 -12.71 11.05
C THR A 316 -1.11 -11.66 10.80
N ALA A 317 -0.68 -10.41 10.72
CA ALA A 317 -1.55 -9.25 10.57
C ALA A 317 -1.83 -8.86 9.12
N CYS A 318 -0.92 -9.20 8.21
CA CYS A 318 -1.02 -8.85 6.80
C CYS A 318 -0.59 -10.02 5.91
N ILE A 319 -1.27 -10.17 4.78
CA ILE A 319 -0.85 -11.02 3.66
C ILE A 319 -0.58 -10.13 2.46
N GLN A 320 0.69 -10.06 2.04
CA GLN A 320 1.10 -9.39 0.82
C GLN A 320 0.99 -10.33 -0.36
N CYS A 321 0.19 -9.99 -1.36
CA CYS A 321 0.23 -10.65 -2.65
C CYS A 321 1.37 -10.08 -3.52
N ARG A 322 1.80 -10.83 -4.51
CA ARG A 322 2.87 -10.41 -5.40
C ARG A 322 2.37 -9.34 -6.35
N LEU A 323 3.26 -8.43 -6.71
CA LEU A 323 3.01 -7.42 -7.72
C LEU A 323 3.85 -7.70 -8.95
N ASN A 324 3.29 -7.45 -10.13
CA ASN A 324 4.04 -7.45 -11.38
C ASN A 324 3.28 -6.68 -12.48
N TYR A 325 3.82 -6.61 -13.69
CA TYR A 325 3.32 -5.73 -14.73
C TYR A 325 2.70 -6.47 -15.90
N PHE A 326 1.52 -5.99 -16.37
CA PHE A 326 0.85 -6.54 -17.54
C PHE A 326 1.49 -6.04 -18.86
N ASN A 327 2.11 -4.83 -18.89
CA ASN A 327 2.78 -4.27 -20.06
C ASN A 327 4.30 -4.52 -20.07
N SER A 328 4.75 -5.64 -19.53
CA SER A 328 6.15 -6.01 -19.27
C SER A 328 7.09 -5.94 -20.48
N ARG A 329 6.56 -5.94 -21.72
CA ARG A 329 7.34 -6.01 -22.98
C ARG A 329 7.28 -4.74 -23.81
N GLU A 330 6.68 -3.67 -23.33
CA GLU A 330 6.42 -2.47 -24.13
C GLU A 330 7.71 -1.76 -24.58
N ASN A 331 8.66 -1.55 -23.68
CA ASN A 331 9.95 -0.95 -24.00
C ASN A 331 11.08 -1.49 -23.09
N TRP A 332 12.29 -0.94 -23.23
CA TRP A 332 13.44 -1.31 -22.40
C TRP A 332 13.18 -1.12 -20.91
N LEU A 333 12.63 0.04 -20.54
CA LEU A 333 12.38 0.39 -19.14
C LEU A 333 11.38 -0.57 -18.48
N THR A 334 10.27 -0.88 -19.16
CA THR A 334 9.25 -1.81 -18.64
C THR A 334 9.80 -3.23 -18.48
N ARG A 335 10.69 -3.67 -19.36
CA ARG A 335 11.36 -4.98 -19.25
C ARG A 335 12.24 -5.07 -18.01
N ILE A 336 13.13 -4.08 -17.80
CA ILE A 336 14.02 -4.07 -16.63
C ILE A 336 13.20 -3.89 -15.34
N PHE A 337 12.19 -3.04 -15.36
CA PHE A 337 11.32 -2.82 -14.21
C PHE A 337 10.56 -4.09 -13.83
N THR A 338 10.12 -4.88 -14.81
CA THR A 338 9.49 -6.20 -14.59
C THR A 338 10.47 -7.20 -13.98
N LEU A 339 11.73 -7.20 -14.40
CA LEU A 339 12.76 -8.05 -13.80
C LEU A 339 13.05 -7.67 -12.35
N ASP A 340 13.12 -6.37 -12.04
CA ASP A 340 13.31 -5.82 -10.70
C ASP A 340 12.15 -6.26 -9.77
N TYR A 341 10.91 -6.14 -10.23
CA TYR A 341 9.72 -6.60 -9.49
C TYR A 341 9.66 -8.12 -9.32
N SER A 342 10.04 -8.88 -10.34
CA SER A 342 10.11 -10.34 -10.24
C SER A 342 11.16 -10.77 -9.20
N LEU A 343 12.33 -10.10 -9.18
CA LEU A 343 13.34 -10.37 -8.15
C LEU A 343 12.80 -10.04 -6.75
N TRP A 344 12.13 -8.90 -6.62
CA TRP A 344 11.59 -8.41 -5.36
C TRP A 344 10.46 -9.30 -4.82
N PHE A 345 9.36 -9.41 -5.56
CA PHE A 345 8.14 -10.06 -5.08
C PHE A 345 8.17 -11.58 -5.17
N ASP A 346 8.88 -12.16 -6.15
CA ASP A 346 8.89 -13.60 -6.34
C ASP A 346 10.00 -14.32 -5.55
N LEU A 347 11.08 -13.62 -5.18
CA LEU A 347 12.23 -14.23 -4.54
C LEU A 347 12.61 -13.57 -3.20
N MET A 348 12.75 -12.24 -3.15
CA MET A 348 13.29 -11.57 -1.96
C MET A 348 12.27 -11.44 -0.83
N LEU A 349 11.03 -11.04 -1.11
CA LEU A 349 9.97 -10.96 -0.07
C LEU A 349 9.67 -12.32 0.58
N PRO A 350 9.51 -13.42 -0.19
CA PRO A 350 9.39 -14.75 0.42
C PRO A 350 10.62 -15.15 1.25
N GLY A 351 11.80 -14.66 0.88
CA GLY A 351 13.02 -14.85 1.68
C GLY A 351 12.95 -14.14 3.02
N LEU A 352 12.52 -12.87 3.03
CA LEU A 352 12.30 -12.10 4.26
C LEU A 352 11.28 -12.80 5.17
N GLN A 353 10.15 -13.25 4.61
CA GLN A 353 9.15 -14.03 5.35
C GLN A 353 9.75 -15.29 5.98
N LYS A 354 10.50 -16.07 5.19
CA LYS A 354 11.10 -17.32 5.65
C LYS A 354 12.09 -17.12 6.78
N LEU A 355 12.80 -16.01 6.76
CA LEU A 355 13.75 -15.62 7.79
C LEU A 355 13.09 -14.90 8.99
N GLY A 356 11.78 -14.63 8.95
CA GLY A 356 11.08 -13.87 10.00
C GLY A 356 11.52 -12.41 10.11
N ALA A 357 12.05 -11.84 9.02
CA ALA A 357 12.49 -10.45 8.97
C ALA A 357 11.31 -9.51 8.65
N PRO A 358 11.37 -8.23 9.06
CA PRO A 358 10.39 -7.22 8.67
C PRO A 358 10.25 -7.15 7.15
N ILE A 359 9.01 -7.13 6.66
CA ILE A 359 8.70 -7.01 5.24
C ILE A 359 8.25 -5.58 4.98
N PRO A 360 9.01 -4.79 4.21
CA PRO A 360 8.50 -3.54 3.67
C PRO A 360 7.42 -3.87 2.64
N LEU A 361 6.18 -3.47 2.95
CA LEU A 361 5.03 -3.78 2.13
C LEU A 361 5.09 -3.03 0.79
N GLY A 362 4.48 -3.57 -0.24
CA GLY A 362 4.23 -2.85 -1.48
C GLY A 362 3.03 -1.90 -1.34
N GLY A 363 2.86 -0.96 -2.27
CA GLY A 363 1.83 0.09 -2.21
C GLY A 363 0.39 -0.39 -2.38
N THR A 364 0.21 -1.64 -2.81
CA THR A 364 -1.09 -2.24 -3.10
C THR A 364 -1.09 -3.73 -2.80
N SER A 365 -2.27 -4.35 -2.87
CA SER A 365 -2.46 -5.79 -2.66
C SER A 365 -2.00 -6.31 -1.30
N ASN A 366 -2.06 -5.41 -0.30
CA ASN A 366 -1.83 -5.69 1.11
C ASN A 366 -3.15 -6.00 1.77
N HIS A 367 -3.28 -7.22 2.26
CA HIS A 367 -4.51 -7.70 2.89
C HIS A 367 -4.30 -7.74 4.40
N PHE A 368 -5.01 -6.89 5.12
CA PHE A 368 -4.85 -6.72 6.57
C PHE A 368 -6.00 -7.33 7.36
N ARG A 369 -5.72 -7.78 8.57
CA ARG A 369 -6.75 -7.88 9.62
C ARG A 369 -7.11 -6.46 10.06
N ILE A 370 -8.35 -6.04 9.84
CA ILE A 370 -8.78 -4.66 10.14
C ILE A 370 -8.55 -4.30 11.61
N ALA A 371 -8.77 -5.23 12.53
CA ALA A 371 -8.55 -5.00 13.96
C ALA A 371 -7.10 -4.57 14.26
N VAL A 372 -6.11 -5.28 13.67
CA VAL A 372 -4.68 -4.94 13.86
C VAL A 372 -4.32 -3.63 13.17
N LEU A 373 -4.88 -3.37 11.98
CA LEU A 373 -4.64 -2.12 11.26
C LEU A 373 -5.12 -0.91 12.05
N ARG A 374 -6.29 -1.00 12.69
CA ARG A 374 -6.82 0.04 13.59
C ARG A 374 -5.99 0.18 14.87
N GLU A 375 -5.56 -0.92 15.48
CA GLU A 375 -4.66 -0.91 16.65
C GLU A 375 -3.36 -0.15 16.40
N LEU A 376 -2.84 -0.24 15.18
CA LEU A 376 -1.62 0.44 14.75
C LEU A 376 -1.86 1.87 14.22
N HIS A 377 -3.06 2.40 14.34
CA HIS A 377 -3.45 3.72 13.80
C HIS A 377 -3.18 3.84 12.29
N ALA A 378 -3.36 2.74 11.58
CA ALA A 378 -3.30 2.60 10.12
C ALA A 378 -2.01 3.18 9.47
N TRP A 379 -2.11 3.97 8.43
CA TRP A 379 -0.97 4.48 7.67
C TRP A 379 -0.53 5.88 8.15
N ASP A 380 0.76 6.18 8.08
CA ASP A 380 1.29 7.51 8.37
C ASP A 380 1.11 8.46 7.17
N PRO A 381 0.26 9.49 7.24
CA PRO A 381 0.05 10.43 6.15
C PRO A 381 1.27 11.27 5.78
N PHE A 382 2.25 11.36 6.67
CA PHE A 382 3.48 12.13 6.51
C PHE A 382 4.63 11.31 5.90
N ASN A 383 4.47 9.99 5.79
CA ASN A 383 5.43 9.12 5.10
C ASN A 383 4.98 8.89 3.66
N VAL A 384 5.87 9.09 2.69
CA VAL A 384 5.53 8.91 1.27
C VAL A 384 5.69 7.46 0.77
N THR A 385 6.07 6.53 1.66
CA THR A 385 5.97 5.07 1.53
C THR A 385 5.41 4.51 2.83
N GLU A 386 4.20 4.90 3.10
CA GLU A 386 3.42 4.53 4.29
C GLU A 386 3.24 3.03 4.46
N ASP A 387 3.28 2.30 3.37
CA ASP A 387 3.23 0.85 3.25
C ASP A 387 4.48 0.19 3.82
N ALA A 388 5.66 0.60 3.36
CA ALA A 388 6.93 0.09 3.86
C ALA A 388 7.13 0.43 5.34
N ASP A 389 6.73 1.63 5.76
CA ASP A 389 6.70 2.07 7.15
C ASP A 389 5.80 1.17 8.01
N LEU A 390 4.56 0.91 7.55
CA LEU A 390 3.62 0.05 8.25
C LEU A 390 4.16 -1.38 8.42
N GLY A 391 4.87 -1.91 7.41
CA GLY A 391 5.54 -3.21 7.50
C GLY A 391 6.57 -3.27 8.64
N VAL A 392 7.32 -2.20 8.86
CA VAL A 392 8.28 -2.09 9.98
C VAL A 392 7.54 -1.92 11.32
N ARG A 393 6.47 -1.11 11.37
CA ARG A 393 5.65 -0.94 12.59
C ARG A 393 4.98 -2.25 13.03
N LEU A 394 4.46 -3.04 12.08
CA LEU A 394 3.93 -4.38 12.34
C LEU A 394 4.97 -5.25 13.05
N ALA A 395 6.19 -5.34 12.47
CA ALA A 395 7.26 -6.15 13.04
C ALA A 395 7.67 -5.67 14.45
N GLN A 396 7.72 -4.36 14.70
CA GLN A 396 8.05 -3.80 16.01
C GLN A 396 6.99 -4.11 17.08
N ARG A 397 5.74 -4.37 16.69
CA ARG A 397 4.65 -4.78 17.57
C ARG A 397 4.49 -6.30 17.67
N GLY A 398 5.42 -7.06 17.08
CA GLY A 398 5.42 -8.53 17.13
C GLY A 398 4.49 -9.20 16.12
N TYR A 399 3.94 -8.44 15.17
CA TYR A 399 3.15 -8.98 14.08
C TYR A 399 4.03 -9.42 12.92
N SER A 400 3.55 -10.42 12.19
CA SER A 400 4.20 -10.93 10.99
C SER A 400 3.41 -10.60 9.72
N VAL A 401 4.10 -10.62 8.59
CA VAL A 401 3.54 -10.50 7.26
C VAL A 401 3.77 -11.79 6.50
N GLY A 402 2.69 -12.35 5.91
CA GLY A 402 2.77 -13.47 4.99
C GLY A 402 2.90 -13.00 3.54
N VAL A 403 3.55 -13.80 2.70
CA VAL A 403 3.61 -13.57 1.24
C VAL A 403 3.05 -14.80 0.55
N ILE A 404 2.11 -14.63 -0.38
CA ILE A 404 1.46 -15.75 -1.08
C ILE A 404 1.66 -15.70 -2.59
N ASP A 405 1.46 -16.85 -3.23
CA ASP A 405 1.52 -17.00 -4.68
C ASP A 405 0.18 -16.62 -5.32
N SER A 406 -0.12 -15.35 -5.30
CA SER A 406 -1.18 -14.70 -6.07
C SER A 406 -0.67 -13.34 -6.53
N THR A 407 -0.99 -12.94 -7.75
CA THR A 407 -0.44 -11.73 -8.36
C THR A 407 -1.52 -10.68 -8.61
N THR A 408 -1.21 -9.44 -8.28
CA THR A 408 -1.88 -8.26 -8.82
C THR A 408 -0.99 -7.67 -9.90
N PHE A 409 -1.56 -7.48 -11.08
CA PHE A 409 -0.87 -6.88 -12.22
C PHE A 409 -1.16 -5.39 -12.27
N GLU A 410 -0.09 -4.60 -12.34
CA GLU A 410 -0.09 -3.13 -12.45
C GLU A 410 0.39 -2.68 -13.83
N GLU A 411 0.39 -1.37 -14.08
CA GLU A 411 1.01 -0.76 -15.24
C GLU A 411 2.47 -0.39 -14.94
N ALA A 412 3.43 -1.00 -15.64
CA ALA A 412 4.82 -0.55 -15.58
C ALA A 412 4.96 0.82 -16.25
N ASN A 413 5.65 1.71 -15.58
CA ASN A 413 5.97 3.03 -16.13
C ASN A 413 6.77 2.91 -17.44
N CYS A 414 6.21 3.41 -18.54
CA CYS A 414 6.85 3.38 -19.87
C CYS A 414 7.65 4.66 -20.20
N SER A 415 7.53 5.72 -19.37
CA SER A 415 8.24 6.99 -19.52
C SER A 415 9.35 7.14 -18.47
N ILE A 416 10.59 7.42 -18.91
CA ILE A 416 11.74 7.61 -18.01
C ILE A 416 11.48 8.76 -17.01
N ALA A 417 10.95 9.89 -17.48
CA ALA A 417 10.69 11.04 -16.61
C ALA A 417 9.66 10.72 -15.52
N ASN A 418 8.58 10.02 -15.88
CA ASN A 418 7.53 9.58 -14.95
C ASN A 418 8.06 8.50 -13.98
N TRP A 419 8.88 7.59 -14.46
CA TRP A 419 9.54 6.58 -13.63
C TRP A 419 10.50 7.21 -12.60
N ILE A 420 11.29 8.24 -12.98
CA ILE A 420 12.15 8.99 -12.04
C ILE A 420 11.30 9.67 -10.96
N ARG A 421 10.14 10.24 -11.31
CA ARG A 421 9.18 10.79 -10.32
C ARG A 421 8.74 9.73 -9.32
N GLN A 422 8.31 8.58 -9.81
CA GLN A 422 7.86 7.46 -8.97
C GLN A 422 8.99 6.93 -8.07
N ARG A 423 10.16 6.65 -8.63
CA ARG A 423 11.31 6.11 -7.89
C ARG A 423 11.89 7.11 -6.89
N SER A 424 11.93 8.40 -7.21
CA SER A 424 12.36 9.41 -6.23
C SER A 424 11.42 9.48 -5.03
N ARG A 425 10.11 9.33 -5.22
CA ARG A 425 9.13 9.23 -4.13
C ARG A 425 9.42 8.00 -3.26
N TRP A 426 9.62 6.83 -3.85
CA TRP A 426 9.90 5.59 -3.10
C TRP A 426 11.20 5.66 -2.30
N ILE A 427 12.29 6.13 -2.93
CA ILE A 427 13.58 6.27 -2.24
C ILE A 427 13.49 7.29 -1.11
N LYS A 428 12.77 8.42 -1.31
CA LYS A 428 12.51 9.41 -0.27
C LYS A 428 11.76 8.79 0.92
N GLY A 429 10.73 8.01 0.66
CA GLY A 429 9.98 7.33 1.71
C GLY A 429 10.83 6.32 2.48
N TYR A 430 11.70 5.57 1.81
CA TYR A 430 12.66 4.69 2.49
C TYR A 430 13.64 5.48 3.36
N MET A 431 14.10 6.67 2.92
CA MET A 431 14.89 7.56 3.77
C MET A 431 14.09 8.03 5.00
N GLN A 432 12.81 8.41 4.83
CA GLN A 432 11.94 8.78 5.94
C GLN A 432 11.75 7.61 6.92
N THR A 433 11.41 6.43 6.42
CA THR A 433 11.22 5.21 7.21
C THR A 433 12.51 4.86 7.98
N MET A 434 13.68 4.94 7.32
CA MET A 434 14.97 4.73 7.97
C MET A 434 15.19 5.71 9.12
N LEU A 435 14.93 7.01 8.90
CA LEU A 435 15.10 8.05 9.90
C LEU A 435 14.10 7.91 11.06
N VAL A 436 12.83 7.62 10.78
CA VAL A 436 11.80 7.45 11.81
C VAL A 436 12.16 6.29 12.74
N HIS A 437 12.39 5.11 12.20
CA HIS A 437 12.59 3.91 13.02
C HIS A 437 13.99 3.83 13.67
N SER A 438 14.98 4.56 13.14
CA SER A 438 16.31 4.65 13.75
C SER A 438 16.42 5.69 14.88
N ARG A 439 15.34 6.39 15.27
CA ARG A 439 15.33 7.34 16.41
C ARG A 439 15.72 6.68 17.72
N ARG A 440 15.32 5.42 17.91
CA ARG A 440 15.65 4.60 19.09
C ARG A 440 16.24 3.26 18.66
N PRO A 441 17.49 3.24 18.20
CA PRO A 441 18.09 2.05 17.57
C PRO A 441 18.13 0.83 18.51
N VAL A 442 18.31 1.04 19.81
CA VAL A 442 18.30 -0.05 20.80
C VAL A 442 16.90 -0.63 20.98
N LYS A 443 15.85 0.22 21.00
CA LYS A 443 14.44 -0.24 21.07
C LYS A 443 14.09 -1.02 19.81
N LEU A 444 14.46 -0.51 18.63
CA LEU A 444 14.28 -1.20 17.36
C LEU A 444 14.97 -2.57 17.38
N ALA A 445 16.25 -2.63 17.74
CA ALA A 445 17.03 -3.87 17.75
C ALA A 445 16.45 -4.93 18.70
N ARG A 446 15.92 -4.51 19.86
CA ARG A 446 15.23 -5.43 20.78
C ARG A 446 13.90 -5.93 20.24
N ALA A 447 13.17 -5.08 19.51
CA ALA A 447 11.87 -5.43 18.96
C ALA A 447 11.95 -6.38 17.77
N ILE A 448 12.86 -6.11 16.81
CA ILE A 448 12.93 -6.88 15.54
C ILE A 448 14.10 -7.88 15.49
N GLY A 449 14.96 -7.90 16.52
CA GLY A 449 16.11 -8.79 16.61
C GLY A 449 17.24 -8.48 15.61
N PRO A 450 18.38 -9.19 15.70
CA PRO A 450 19.56 -8.89 14.87
C PRO A 450 19.31 -9.09 13.37
N LEU A 451 18.58 -10.13 12.98
CA LEU A 451 18.23 -10.38 11.58
C LEU A 451 17.29 -9.31 11.04
N GLY A 452 16.32 -8.86 11.86
CA GLY A 452 15.45 -7.76 11.51
C GLY A 452 16.21 -6.46 11.30
N VAL A 453 17.19 -6.15 12.17
CA VAL A 453 18.07 -4.97 12.01
C VAL A 453 18.89 -5.09 10.73
N THR A 454 19.48 -6.25 10.47
CA THR A 454 20.24 -6.51 9.24
C THR A 454 19.37 -6.27 8.00
N SER A 455 18.15 -6.80 8.01
CA SER A 455 17.17 -6.59 6.94
C SER A 455 16.82 -5.10 6.79
N PHE A 456 16.52 -4.40 7.88
CA PHE A 456 16.18 -2.99 7.88
C PHE A 456 17.31 -2.13 7.29
N VAL A 457 18.57 -2.39 7.70
CA VAL A 457 19.75 -1.64 7.22
C VAL A 457 20.02 -1.91 5.75
N PHE A 458 20.08 -3.19 5.32
CA PHE A 458 20.47 -3.51 3.94
C PHE A 458 19.33 -3.33 2.94
N PHE A 459 18.10 -3.39 3.40
CA PHE A 459 16.95 -3.29 2.51
C PHE A 459 16.46 -1.84 2.41
N ILE A 460 15.97 -1.28 3.51
CA ILE A 460 15.42 0.09 3.53
C ILE A 460 16.55 1.11 3.41
N GLY A 461 17.54 1.04 4.28
CA GLY A 461 18.70 1.94 4.24
C GLY A 461 19.57 1.73 3.01
N GLY A 462 19.80 0.47 2.65
CA GLY A 462 20.68 0.09 1.54
C GLY A 462 20.19 0.54 0.17
N THR A 463 18.88 0.58 -0.06
CA THR A 463 18.31 1.08 -1.33
C THR A 463 18.66 2.55 -1.55
N ALA A 464 18.45 3.39 -0.54
CA ALA A 464 18.78 4.81 -0.61
C ALA A 464 20.29 5.05 -0.69
N LEU A 465 21.06 4.38 0.17
CA LEU A 465 22.50 4.55 0.24
C LEU A 465 23.21 4.09 -1.04
N SER A 466 22.82 2.94 -1.60
CA SER A 466 23.38 2.47 -2.88
C SER A 466 23.10 3.45 -4.01
N GLY A 467 21.87 3.99 -4.11
CA GLY A 467 21.53 4.98 -5.12
C GLY A 467 22.41 6.24 -5.07
N LEU A 468 22.77 6.68 -3.87
CA LEU A 468 23.62 7.86 -3.66
C LEU A 468 25.12 7.56 -3.89
N LEU A 469 25.61 6.39 -3.48
CA LEU A 469 27.03 6.06 -3.51
C LEU A 469 27.51 5.42 -4.82
N ASN A 470 26.62 4.74 -5.56
CA ASN A 470 26.99 4.09 -6.82
C ASN A 470 27.68 5.04 -7.84
N PRO A 471 27.20 6.29 -8.09
CA PRO A 471 27.88 7.17 -9.04
C PRO A 471 29.31 7.51 -8.61
N LEU A 472 29.56 7.66 -7.31
CA LEU A 472 30.90 7.91 -6.77
C LEU A 472 31.81 6.69 -7.01
N CYS A 473 31.34 5.49 -6.67
CA CYS A 473 32.10 4.25 -6.84
C CYS A 473 32.44 3.99 -8.31
N TRP A 474 31.43 4.12 -9.21
CA TRP A 474 31.63 3.97 -10.64
C TRP A 474 32.51 5.08 -11.21
N GLY A 475 32.39 6.32 -10.74
CA GLY A 475 33.23 7.44 -11.16
C GLY A 475 34.72 7.20 -10.81
N ILE A 476 35.02 6.74 -9.61
CA ILE A 476 36.38 6.38 -9.17
C ILE A 476 36.92 5.22 -10.02
N PHE A 477 36.11 4.18 -10.26
CA PHE A 477 36.52 3.06 -11.09
C PHE A 477 36.82 3.47 -12.55
N LEU A 478 35.93 4.26 -13.17
CA LEU A 478 36.10 4.72 -14.54
C LEU A 478 37.30 5.67 -14.67
N LEU A 479 37.56 6.54 -13.68
CA LEU A 479 38.73 7.39 -13.64
C LEU A 479 40.01 6.55 -13.59
N TRP A 480 40.08 5.57 -12.72
CA TRP A 480 41.20 4.65 -12.63
C TRP A 480 41.40 3.88 -13.93
N PHE A 481 40.33 3.34 -14.50
CA PHE A 481 40.37 2.57 -15.73
C PHE A 481 40.87 3.40 -16.95
N ALA A 482 40.40 4.65 -17.06
CA ALA A 482 40.75 5.54 -18.15
C ALA A 482 42.17 6.11 -18.06
N THR A 483 42.66 6.35 -16.84
CA THR A 483 43.94 7.03 -16.62
C THR A 483 45.05 6.09 -16.17
N SER A 484 44.72 4.86 -15.76
CA SER A 484 45.66 3.91 -15.12
C SER A 484 46.48 4.54 -13.99
N THR A 485 45.94 5.55 -13.30
CA THR A 485 46.66 6.33 -12.29
C THR A 485 47.01 5.49 -11.06
N THR A 486 48.25 5.59 -10.63
CA THR A 486 48.73 4.98 -9.38
C THR A 486 48.37 5.82 -8.13
N SER A 487 47.92 7.04 -8.34
CA SER A 487 47.59 7.97 -7.24
C SER A 487 46.44 7.46 -6.32
N LEU A 488 45.60 6.56 -6.83
CA LEU A 488 44.53 5.93 -6.05
C LEU A 488 44.99 4.68 -5.25
N SER A 489 46.17 4.13 -5.56
CA SER A 489 46.69 2.90 -4.93
C SER A 489 46.76 2.97 -3.39
N PRO A 490 47.16 4.10 -2.77
CA PRO A 490 47.20 4.19 -1.31
C PRO A 490 45.81 4.05 -0.64
N LEU A 491 44.73 4.33 -1.39
CA LEU A 491 43.34 4.22 -0.89
C LEU A 491 42.84 2.79 -0.83
N PHE A 492 43.57 1.85 -1.45
CA PHE A 492 43.22 0.44 -1.57
C PHE A 492 44.34 -0.48 -1.04
N PRO A 493 44.54 -0.55 0.30
CA PRO A 493 45.42 -1.57 0.87
C PRO A 493 45.03 -2.97 0.36
N PRO A 494 45.96 -3.95 0.29
CA PRO A 494 45.72 -5.22 -0.40
C PRO A 494 44.42 -5.93 -0.02
N VAL A 495 44.12 -6.05 1.26
CA VAL A 495 42.88 -6.69 1.75
C VAL A 495 41.65 -5.97 1.23
N LEU A 496 41.65 -4.64 1.32
CA LEU A 496 40.52 -3.80 0.89
C LEU A 496 40.34 -3.87 -0.65
N LEU A 497 41.45 -3.89 -1.39
CA LEU A 497 41.43 -4.04 -2.84
C LEU A 497 40.75 -5.36 -3.27
N TYR A 498 41.11 -6.49 -2.64
CA TYR A 498 40.49 -7.78 -2.95
C TYR A 498 39.00 -7.80 -2.65
N PHE A 499 38.56 -7.29 -1.48
CA PHE A 499 37.13 -7.18 -1.18
C PHE A 499 36.39 -6.24 -2.14
N SER A 500 37.02 -5.12 -2.54
CA SER A 500 36.42 -4.20 -3.53
C SER A 500 36.29 -4.86 -4.90
N LEU A 501 37.26 -5.66 -5.33
CA LEU A 501 37.18 -6.45 -6.56
C LEU A 501 36.10 -7.54 -6.49
N VAL A 502 35.95 -8.21 -5.34
CA VAL A 502 34.85 -9.17 -5.12
C VAL A 502 33.51 -8.46 -5.24
N ASN A 503 33.35 -7.29 -4.64
CA ASN A 503 32.12 -6.51 -4.75
C ASN A 503 31.83 -6.11 -6.22
N LEU A 504 32.86 -5.64 -6.92
CA LEU A 504 32.72 -5.18 -8.30
C LEU A 504 32.32 -6.35 -9.25
N ILE A 505 32.96 -7.50 -9.10
CA ILE A 505 32.75 -8.64 -10.03
C ILE A 505 31.63 -9.54 -9.53
N ALA A 506 31.79 -10.11 -8.31
CA ALA A 506 30.85 -11.08 -7.79
C ALA A 506 29.54 -10.42 -7.32
N GLY A 507 29.60 -9.23 -6.70
CA GLY A 507 28.42 -8.51 -6.24
C GLY A 507 27.51 -8.07 -7.40
N ASN A 508 28.05 -7.40 -8.41
CA ASN A 508 27.27 -7.02 -9.60
C ASN A 508 26.86 -8.24 -10.42
N GLY A 509 27.78 -9.22 -10.61
CA GLY A 509 27.49 -10.46 -11.33
C GLY A 509 26.35 -11.26 -10.66
N LEU A 510 26.37 -11.39 -9.34
CA LEU A 510 25.30 -12.04 -8.59
C LEU A 510 23.96 -11.31 -8.79
N PHE A 511 23.95 -9.97 -8.69
CA PHE A 511 22.71 -9.21 -8.86
C PHE A 511 22.13 -9.39 -10.28
N ILE A 512 22.96 -9.31 -11.30
CA ILE A 512 22.54 -9.57 -12.70
C ILE A 512 22.00 -11.00 -12.82
N TYR A 513 22.72 -11.99 -12.28
CA TYR A 513 22.29 -13.39 -12.28
C TYR A 513 20.92 -13.56 -11.58
N LEU A 514 20.72 -12.94 -10.42
CA LEU A 514 19.44 -12.99 -9.70
C LEU A 514 18.30 -12.37 -10.52
N MET A 515 18.55 -11.26 -11.21
CA MET A 515 17.58 -10.67 -12.15
C MET A 515 17.29 -11.59 -13.35
N MET A 516 18.29 -12.34 -13.83
CA MET A 516 18.12 -13.30 -14.94
C MET A 516 17.23 -14.48 -14.53
N ILE A 517 17.34 -14.99 -13.30
CA ILE A 517 16.59 -16.17 -12.85
C ILE A 517 15.17 -15.82 -12.35
N ALA A 518 14.93 -14.59 -11.87
CA ALA A 518 13.66 -14.18 -11.32
C ALA A 518 12.45 -14.45 -12.24
N PRO A 519 12.48 -14.12 -13.54
CA PRO A 519 11.34 -14.31 -14.44
C PRO A 519 11.06 -15.78 -14.80
N PHE A 520 11.97 -16.72 -14.49
CA PHE A 520 11.73 -18.16 -14.75
C PHE A 520 10.52 -18.70 -13.99
N ARG A 521 10.26 -18.21 -12.80
CA ARG A 521 9.09 -18.62 -12.02
C ARG A 521 7.78 -18.31 -12.75
N ARG A 522 7.75 -17.22 -13.51
CA ARG A 522 6.60 -16.78 -14.31
C ARG A 522 6.64 -17.31 -15.75
N ARG A 523 7.64 -18.13 -16.08
CA ARG A 523 7.90 -18.62 -17.46
C ARG A 523 8.12 -17.47 -18.47
N TRP A 524 8.63 -16.33 -18.01
CA TRP A 524 8.89 -15.16 -18.85
C TRP A 524 10.35 -15.10 -19.32
N THR A 525 10.84 -16.24 -19.83
CA THR A 525 12.24 -16.44 -20.24
C THR A 525 12.74 -15.42 -21.26
N GLY A 526 11.85 -14.87 -22.10
CA GLY A 526 12.20 -13.82 -23.07
C GLY A 526 12.65 -12.48 -22.46
N LEU A 527 12.46 -12.28 -21.15
CA LEU A 527 12.95 -11.09 -20.44
C LEU A 527 14.39 -11.26 -19.92
N THR A 528 14.87 -12.49 -19.74
CA THR A 528 16.16 -12.79 -19.14
C THR A 528 17.36 -12.04 -19.75
N PRO A 529 17.52 -11.93 -21.08
CA PRO A 529 18.69 -11.24 -21.66
C PRO A 529 18.76 -9.75 -21.30
N TRP A 530 17.62 -9.13 -21.00
CA TRP A 530 17.56 -7.70 -20.68
C TRP A 530 18.21 -7.38 -19.34
N ALA A 531 18.38 -8.35 -18.43
CA ALA A 531 19.12 -8.18 -17.19
C ALA A 531 20.56 -7.69 -17.41
N LEU A 532 21.18 -8.03 -18.55
CA LEU A 532 22.53 -7.54 -18.91
C LEU A 532 22.59 -6.02 -19.15
N THR A 533 21.46 -5.38 -19.37
CA THR A 533 21.36 -3.93 -19.61
C THR A 533 21.03 -3.13 -18.33
N VAL A 534 21.07 -3.76 -17.17
CA VAL A 534 20.68 -3.15 -15.89
C VAL A 534 21.51 -1.94 -15.46
N PHE A 535 22.73 -1.80 -16.00
CA PHE A 535 23.61 -0.66 -15.70
C PHE A 535 22.94 0.69 -16.01
N GLY A 536 22.23 0.81 -17.14
CA GLY A 536 21.44 2.00 -17.45
C GLY A 536 20.34 2.28 -16.42
N TYR A 537 19.71 1.24 -15.91
CA TYR A 537 18.69 1.34 -14.86
C TYR A 537 19.28 1.83 -13.53
N TRP A 538 20.50 1.39 -13.16
CA TRP A 538 21.19 1.90 -11.96
C TRP A 538 21.54 3.38 -12.04
N VAL A 539 21.89 3.88 -13.24
CA VAL A 539 22.09 5.32 -13.46
C VAL A 539 20.79 6.08 -13.17
N LEU A 540 19.66 5.59 -13.69
CA LEU A 540 18.34 6.19 -13.43
C LEU A 540 17.97 6.14 -11.95
N LEU A 541 18.28 5.04 -11.25
CA LEU A 541 18.07 4.93 -9.80
C LEU A 541 18.90 5.96 -9.03
N SER A 542 20.13 6.21 -9.44
CA SER A 542 20.98 7.23 -8.81
C SER A 542 20.43 8.63 -9.02
N ILE A 543 19.98 8.97 -10.23
CA ILE A 543 19.29 10.24 -10.50
C ILE A 543 18.07 10.41 -9.59
N ALA A 544 17.26 9.35 -9.47
CA ALA A 544 16.11 9.35 -8.59
C ALA A 544 16.49 9.51 -7.10
N ALA A 545 17.60 8.91 -6.65
CA ALA A 545 18.08 9.00 -5.27
C ALA A 545 18.57 10.41 -4.90
N TYR A 546 19.30 11.09 -5.77
CA TYR A 546 19.71 12.48 -5.54
C TYR A 546 18.51 13.44 -5.55
N LYS A 547 17.55 13.23 -6.45
CA LYS A 547 16.28 13.96 -6.45
C LYS A 547 15.51 13.72 -5.14
N ALA A 548 15.45 12.47 -4.67
CA ALA A 548 14.81 12.09 -3.42
C ALA A 548 15.45 12.79 -2.21
N LEU A 549 16.79 12.82 -2.14
CA LEU A 549 17.52 13.51 -1.08
C LEU A 549 17.22 15.01 -1.08
N GLY A 550 17.24 15.66 -2.24
CA GLY A 550 16.84 17.07 -2.36
C GLY A 550 15.41 17.32 -1.89
N GLN A 551 14.46 16.45 -2.29
CA GLN A 551 13.07 16.56 -1.82
C GLN A 551 12.94 16.30 -0.32
N LEU A 552 13.70 15.37 0.26
CA LEU A 552 13.66 15.07 1.69
C LEU A 552 14.06 16.32 2.51
N ILE A 553 15.04 17.08 2.06
CA ILE A 553 15.53 18.28 2.74
C ILE A 553 14.55 19.46 2.58
N PHE A 554 14.07 19.70 1.37
CA PHE A 554 13.31 20.95 1.07
C PHE A 554 11.78 20.76 1.06
N LYS A 555 11.28 19.54 0.75
CA LYS A 555 9.85 19.24 0.59
C LYS A 555 9.53 17.82 1.08
N PRO A 556 9.73 17.49 2.37
CA PRO A 556 9.66 16.12 2.88
C PRO A 556 8.30 15.45 2.62
N PHE A 557 7.20 16.16 2.78
CA PHE A 557 5.84 15.62 2.67
C PHE A 557 5.21 15.79 1.27
N TYR A 558 5.98 16.31 0.31
CA TYR A 558 5.47 16.49 -1.04
C TYR A 558 5.24 15.13 -1.72
N TRP A 559 3.97 14.84 -2.01
CA TRP A 559 3.60 13.65 -2.78
C TRP A 559 3.70 13.96 -4.27
N GLU A 560 4.76 13.49 -4.91
CA GLU A 560 4.93 13.67 -6.35
C GLU A 560 4.06 12.65 -7.09
N LYS A 561 2.95 13.14 -7.69
CA LYS A 561 2.03 12.29 -8.43
C LYS A 561 2.72 11.62 -9.62
N THR A 562 2.44 10.35 -9.82
CA THR A 562 2.80 9.58 -11.00
C THR A 562 1.60 9.50 -11.91
N ASP A 563 1.80 9.67 -13.22
CA ASP A 563 0.74 9.56 -14.21
C ASP A 563 0.56 8.07 -14.58
N HIS A 564 -0.68 7.58 -14.57
CA HIS A 564 -1.08 6.23 -14.97
C HIS A 564 -1.82 6.23 -16.30
N GLY A 565 -2.06 5.07 -16.92
CA GLY A 565 -2.77 4.98 -18.19
C GLY A 565 -1.93 5.36 -19.42
N LEU A 566 -0.59 5.42 -19.28
CA LEU A 566 0.32 5.84 -20.35
C LEU A 566 0.62 4.74 -21.35
N SER A 567 0.48 3.46 -20.99
CA SER A 567 0.84 2.34 -21.85
C SER A 567 -0.11 2.19 -23.05
N THR A 568 0.41 1.66 -24.12
CA THR A 568 -0.38 1.32 -25.31
C THR A 568 -1.46 0.28 -24.98
N HIS A 569 -1.19 -0.60 -24.03
CA HIS A 569 -2.12 -1.60 -23.54
C HIS A 569 -3.34 -0.96 -22.85
N THR A 570 -3.12 -0.07 -21.87
CA THR A 570 -4.20 0.61 -21.14
C THR A 570 -5.03 1.50 -22.06
N LYS A 571 -4.39 2.25 -22.97
CA LYS A 571 -5.10 3.07 -23.96
C LYS A 571 -6.01 2.24 -24.85
N ARG A 572 -5.55 1.06 -25.28
CA ARG A 572 -6.36 0.13 -26.08
C ARG A 572 -7.53 -0.45 -25.29
N GLU A 573 -7.31 -0.83 -24.03
CA GLU A 573 -8.38 -1.33 -23.16
C GLU A 573 -9.43 -0.26 -22.87
N ALA A 574 -9.03 0.98 -22.58
CA ALA A 574 -9.93 2.09 -22.37
C ALA A 574 -10.80 2.35 -23.62
N ALA A 575 -10.20 2.36 -24.82
CA ALA A 575 -10.93 2.50 -26.07
C ALA A 575 -11.94 1.36 -26.29
N LEU A 576 -11.58 0.11 -25.97
CA LEU A 576 -12.49 -1.04 -26.07
C LEU A 576 -13.62 -0.97 -25.03
N ALA A 577 -13.35 -0.46 -23.82
CA ALA A 577 -14.35 -0.28 -22.78
C ALA A 577 -15.42 0.72 -23.21
N VAL A 578 -15.01 1.88 -23.73
CA VAL A 578 -15.92 2.92 -24.26
C VAL A 578 -16.76 2.37 -25.42
N ALA A 579 -16.14 1.62 -26.34
CA ALA A 579 -16.86 1.02 -27.46
C ALA A 579 -17.89 -0.04 -27.02
N SER A 580 -17.59 -0.82 -25.98
CA SER A 580 -18.52 -1.82 -25.44
C SER A 580 -19.72 -1.18 -24.76
N ASP A 581 -19.51 -0.13 -23.98
CA ASP A 581 -20.57 0.61 -23.28
C ASP A 581 -21.50 1.33 -24.26
N ALA A 582 -20.95 1.88 -25.36
CA ALA A 582 -21.73 2.50 -26.43
C ALA A 582 -22.65 1.46 -27.13
N ARG A 583 -22.16 0.23 -27.36
CA ARG A 583 -22.98 -0.87 -27.94
C ARG A 583 -24.08 -1.32 -26.99
N THR A 584 -23.81 -1.44 -25.72
CA THR A 584 -24.77 -1.84 -24.69
C THR A 584 -25.89 -0.79 -24.55
N ARG A 585 -25.54 0.49 -24.59
CA ARG A 585 -26.54 1.58 -24.59
C ARG A 585 -27.38 1.62 -25.86
N SER A 586 -26.79 1.39 -27.03
CA SER A 586 -27.55 1.34 -28.31
C SER A 586 -28.48 0.13 -28.41
N GLN A 587 -28.13 -1.01 -27.82
CA GLN A 587 -29.00 -2.20 -27.76
C GLN A 587 -30.10 -2.08 -26.69
N GLY A 588 -29.87 -1.36 -25.60
CA GLY A 588 -30.90 -1.06 -24.59
C GLY A 588 -31.91 0.00 -25.02
N ALA A 589 -31.58 0.82 -26.02
CA ALA A 589 -32.48 1.84 -26.57
C ALA A 589 -33.44 1.31 -27.66
N VAL A 590 -33.29 0.06 -28.10
CA VAL A 590 -34.15 -0.59 -29.12
C VAL A 590 -34.99 -1.70 -28.46
N ALA A 591 -35.78 -1.36 -27.45
CA ALA A 591 -36.93 -2.17 -27.06
C ALA A 591 -38.18 -1.44 -27.58
N PRO A 592 -38.88 -1.95 -28.60
CA PRO A 592 -40.10 -1.33 -29.05
C PRO A 592 -41.19 -1.54 -28.02
N ALA A 593 -41.86 -0.47 -27.66
CA ALA A 593 -43.19 -0.56 -27.10
C ALA A 593 -44.05 -1.35 -28.09
N SER A 594 -44.48 -2.53 -27.72
CA SER A 594 -45.53 -3.29 -28.41
C SER A 594 -46.84 -3.03 -27.70
N PRO A 595 -47.93 -2.95 -28.45
CA PRO A 595 -49.20 -2.30 -28.11
C PRO A 595 -50.01 -2.99 -27.02
#